data_a8cece9ab35361dec2a031a3c48bf0b1
#
_entry.id   a8cece9ab35361dec2a031a3c48bf0b1
#
_cell.length_a   1.000
_cell.length_b   1.000
_cell.length_c   1.000
_cell.angle_alpha   90.00
_cell.angle_beta   90.00
_cell.angle_gamma   90.00
#
_symmetry.space_group_name_H-M   'P 1'
#
loop_
_entity.id
_entity.type
_entity.pdbx_description
1 polymer ?
#
loop_
_entity_poly.entity_id
_entity_poly.type
_entity_poly.pdbx_seq_one_letter_code
_entity_poly.pdbx_strand_id
1 'polypeptide(L)'
;MSRLVGSPPGYVGYDEGGQLTEAVRRKPFSVVLFDEIEKAHSDVFNTLLQILEEGRLTDAQGRTTDFRNTVIIMTSNLGTQDLRKANVGFGKNDEAMSYARMRDKVTEALKVHFRPEFLNRIDEVIVFHEHNVEAIMAMVDLMSKRLVSQLEGLGLGLELTQPAKELLARKGYDPQLGARPLRRALQRLIEDCLLYTSDAADE
;
A
#
# COMPACT_ATOMS: atom_id res chain seq x y z
N MET A 1 -16.60 -12.27 -4.88
CA MET A 1 -17.20 -11.85 -6.18
C MET A 1 -18.46 -11.04 -5.99
N SER A 2 -19.46 -11.49 -5.24
CA SER A 2 -20.74 -10.78 -5.02
C SER A 2 -20.58 -9.31 -4.58
N ARG A 3 -19.59 -8.97 -3.76
CA ARG A 3 -19.33 -7.58 -3.37
C ARG A 3 -18.85 -6.69 -4.51
N LEU A 4 -18.11 -7.21 -5.49
CA LEU A 4 -17.57 -6.43 -6.62
C LEU A 4 -18.62 -6.21 -7.71
N VAL A 5 -19.30 -7.29 -8.10
CA VAL A 5 -20.18 -7.34 -9.29
C VAL A 5 -21.66 -7.47 -8.91
N GLY A 6 -21.98 -7.73 -7.65
CA GLY A 6 -23.33 -7.98 -7.16
C GLY A 6 -23.61 -9.47 -6.99
N SER A 7 -24.68 -9.78 -6.26
CA SER A 7 -25.16 -11.14 -6.04
C SER A 7 -26.04 -11.62 -7.22
N PRO A 8 -25.98 -12.90 -7.59
CA PRO A 8 -26.89 -13.47 -8.59
C PRO A 8 -28.36 -13.39 -8.16
N PRO A 9 -29.31 -13.46 -9.12
CA PRO A 9 -30.74 -13.49 -8.81
C PRO A 9 -31.09 -14.61 -7.81
N GLY A 10 -31.88 -14.28 -6.80
CA GLY A 10 -32.30 -15.20 -5.74
C GLY A 10 -31.40 -15.28 -4.52
N TYR A 11 -30.30 -14.56 -4.48
CA TYR A 11 -29.43 -14.46 -3.29
C TYR A 11 -29.62 -13.15 -2.55
N VAL A 12 -29.36 -13.18 -1.23
CA VAL A 12 -29.39 -11.97 -0.37
C VAL A 12 -28.41 -10.93 -0.89
N GLY A 13 -28.86 -9.67 -1.03
CA GLY A 13 -28.02 -8.56 -1.56
C GLY A 13 -28.08 -8.40 -3.08
N TYR A 14 -28.98 -9.09 -3.81
CA TYR A 14 -29.17 -8.90 -5.25
C TYR A 14 -29.54 -7.45 -5.61
N ASP A 15 -30.41 -6.81 -4.80
CA ASP A 15 -30.89 -5.45 -5.06
C ASP A 15 -29.81 -4.35 -4.81
N GLU A 16 -28.76 -4.67 -4.05
CA GLU A 16 -27.71 -3.68 -3.72
C GLU A 16 -26.73 -3.42 -4.88
N GLY A 17 -26.70 -4.27 -5.91
CA GLY A 17 -25.73 -4.19 -7.00
C GLY A 17 -24.29 -4.48 -6.55
N GLY A 18 -23.32 -4.39 -7.45
CA GLY A 18 -21.90 -4.55 -7.13
C GLY A 18 -21.31 -3.24 -6.58
N GLN A 19 -20.60 -3.30 -5.46
CA GLN A 19 -19.99 -2.11 -4.86
C GLN A 19 -19.02 -1.40 -5.81
N LEU A 20 -18.22 -2.16 -6.57
CA LEU A 20 -17.29 -1.61 -7.54
C LEU A 20 -18.02 -0.95 -8.72
N THR A 21 -18.98 -1.65 -9.32
CA THR A 21 -19.72 -1.14 -10.47
C THR A 21 -20.56 0.07 -10.13
N GLU A 22 -21.21 0.09 -8.96
CA GLU A 22 -21.96 1.25 -8.48
C GLU A 22 -21.07 2.45 -8.16
N ALA A 23 -19.89 2.23 -7.54
CA ALA A 23 -18.96 3.30 -7.22
C ALA A 23 -18.43 3.99 -8.49
N VAL A 24 -18.02 3.20 -9.50
CA VAL A 24 -17.53 3.72 -10.78
C VAL A 24 -18.65 4.36 -11.59
N ARG A 25 -19.85 3.80 -11.59
CA ARG A 25 -21.00 4.40 -12.28
C ARG A 25 -21.34 5.79 -11.75
N ARG A 26 -21.21 5.99 -10.43
CA ARG A 26 -21.45 7.31 -9.80
C ARG A 26 -20.30 8.28 -10.04
N LYS A 27 -19.07 7.79 -10.18
CA LYS A 27 -17.86 8.58 -10.37
C LYS A 27 -16.98 7.94 -11.46
N PRO A 28 -17.29 8.17 -12.75
CA PRO A 28 -16.58 7.51 -13.85
C PRO A 28 -15.07 7.85 -13.89
N PHE A 29 -14.70 9.09 -13.51
CA PHE A 29 -13.31 9.51 -13.41
C PHE A 29 -12.79 9.23 -12.01
N SER A 30 -12.32 8.02 -11.78
CA SER A 30 -11.85 7.58 -10.46
C SER A 30 -10.60 6.72 -10.53
N VAL A 31 -9.92 6.61 -9.41
CA VAL A 31 -8.82 5.68 -9.20
C VAL A 31 -9.36 4.50 -8.39
N VAL A 32 -9.22 3.30 -8.93
CA VAL A 32 -9.60 2.05 -8.27
C VAL A 32 -8.34 1.33 -7.81
N LEU A 33 -8.21 1.12 -6.52
CA LEU A 33 -7.09 0.43 -5.91
C LEU A 33 -7.49 -0.99 -5.49
N PHE A 34 -6.77 -1.98 -6.01
CA PHE A 34 -6.80 -3.36 -5.55
C PHE A 34 -5.53 -3.64 -4.73
N ASP A 35 -5.68 -3.65 -3.43
CA ASP A 35 -4.57 -3.89 -2.51
C ASP A 35 -4.36 -5.39 -2.27
N GLU A 36 -3.08 -5.85 -2.28
CA GLU A 36 -2.69 -7.25 -2.07
C GLU A 36 -3.37 -8.22 -3.06
N ILE A 37 -3.31 -7.90 -4.36
CA ILE A 37 -4.03 -8.62 -5.40
C ILE A 37 -3.67 -10.11 -5.47
N GLU A 38 -2.46 -10.50 -5.04
CA GLU A 38 -2.03 -11.90 -4.98
C GLU A 38 -2.88 -12.77 -4.03
N LYS A 39 -3.60 -12.15 -3.10
CA LYS A 39 -4.50 -12.85 -2.17
C LYS A 39 -5.93 -13.01 -2.71
N ALA A 40 -6.19 -12.42 -3.86
CA ALA A 40 -7.52 -12.45 -4.44
C ALA A 40 -7.88 -13.85 -5.00
N HIS A 41 -9.16 -14.16 -4.97
CA HIS A 41 -9.67 -15.37 -5.61
C HIS A 41 -9.53 -15.26 -7.13
N SER A 42 -9.39 -16.41 -7.82
CA SER A 42 -9.23 -16.49 -9.28
C SER A 42 -10.30 -15.72 -10.07
N ASP A 43 -11.53 -15.68 -9.57
CA ASP A 43 -12.64 -14.95 -10.22
C ASP A 43 -12.44 -13.44 -10.27
N VAL A 44 -11.68 -12.87 -9.32
CA VAL A 44 -11.33 -11.45 -9.34
C VAL A 44 -10.44 -11.14 -10.55
N PHE A 45 -9.52 -12.04 -10.88
CA PHE A 45 -8.66 -11.88 -12.07
C PHE A 45 -9.46 -11.94 -13.36
N ASN A 46 -10.48 -12.81 -13.45
CA ASN A 46 -11.36 -12.87 -14.62
C ASN A 46 -12.17 -11.56 -14.77
N THR A 47 -12.62 -10.98 -13.65
CA THR A 47 -13.30 -9.69 -13.64
C THR A 47 -12.36 -8.55 -14.07
N LEU A 48 -11.12 -8.55 -13.56
CA LEU A 48 -10.11 -7.57 -13.95
C LEU A 48 -9.74 -7.70 -15.42
N LEU A 49 -9.58 -8.90 -15.96
CA LEU A 49 -9.35 -9.12 -17.38
C LEU A 49 -10.46 -8.50 -18.23
N GLN A 50 -11.73 -8.71 -17.86
CA GLN A 50 -12.83 -8.07 -18.57
C GLN A 50 -12.73 -6.56 -18.57
N ILE A 51 -12.40 -5.95 -17.42
CA ILE A 51 -12.22 -4.50 -17.31
C ILE A 51 -11.04 -4.03 -18.18
N LEU A 52 -9.88 -4.70 -18.09
CA LEU A 52 -8.67 -4.31 -18.80
C LEU A 52 -8.77 -4.53 -20.33
N GLU A 53 -9.54 -5.52 -20.78
CA GLU A 53 -9.71 -5.81 -22.21
C GLU A 53 -10.83 -5.00 -22.85
N GLU A 54 -12.00 -4.98 -22.22
CA GLU A 54 -13.21 -4.38 -22.81
C GLU A 54 -13.45 -2.94 -22.33
N GLY A 55 -12.74 -2.49 -21.29
CA GLY A 55 -12.97 -1.18 -20.67
C GLY A 55 -14.34 -1.06 -19.99
N ARG A 56 -15.00 -2.20 -19.70
CA ARG A 56 -16.33 -2.24 -19.11
C ARG A 56 -16.53 -3.50 -18.25
N LEU A 57 -17.48 -3.42 -17.34
CA LEU A 57 -17.86 -4.54 -16.48
C LEU A 57 -19.38 -4.62 -16.39
N THR A 58 -19.93 -5.79 -16.61
CA THR A 58 -21.37 -6.07 -16.45
C THR A 58 -21.63 -6.65 -15.07
N ASP A 59 -22.54 -6.02 -14.31
CA ASP A 59 -22.92 -6.48 -12.99
C ASP A 59 -23.90 -7.67 -13.05
N ALA A 60 -24.19 -8.26 -11.89
CA ALA A 60 -25.10 -9.39 -11.78
C ALA A 60 -26.55 -9.06 -12.18
N GLN A 61 -26.91 -7.79 -12.29
CA GLN A 61 -28.20 -7.32 -12.76
C GLN A 61 -28.23 -7.07 -14.29
N GLY A 62 -27.14 -7.38 -14.99
CA GLY A 62 -27.00 -7.14 -16.43
C GLY A 62 -26.69 -5.71 -16.83
N ARG A 63 -26.40 -4.82 -15.87
CA ARG A 63 -26.06 -3.42 -16.15
C ARG A 63 -24.56 -3.28 -16.40
N THR A 64 -24.22 -2.70 -17.53
CA THR A 64 -22.83 -2.44 -17.91
C THR A 64 -22.33 -1.10 -17.35
N THR A 65 -21.14 -1.12 -16.78
CA THR A 65 -20.43 0.04 -16.25
C THR A 65 -19.15 0.28 -17.07
N ASP A 66 -18.92 1.52 -17.50
CA ASP A 66 -17.77 1.93 -18.29
C ASP A 66 -16.58 2.23 -17.34
N PHE A 67 -15.43 1.61 -17.60
CA PHE A 67 -14.18 1.75 -16.87
C PHE A 67 -13.07 2.46 -17.67
N ARG A 68 -13.34 2.90 -18.92
CA ARG A 68 -12.32 3.50 -19.79
C ARG A 68 -11.74 4.80 -19.25
N ASN A 69 -12.44 5.48 -18.36
CA ASN A 69 -12.00 6.71 -17.70
C ASN A 69 -11.52 6.46 -16.26
N THR A 70 -11.23 5.22 -15.88
CA THR A 70 -10.70 4.86 -14.56
C THR A 70 -9.22 4.53 -14.64
N VAL A 71 -8.48 4.87 -13.59
CA VAL A 71 -7.11 4.39 -13.39
C VAL A 71 -7.19 3.20 -12.44
N ILE A 72 -6.68 2.05 -12.86
CA ILE A 72 -6.63 0.84 -12.04
C ILE A 72 -5.22 0.69 -11.49
N ILE A 73 -5.11 0.65 -10.17
CA ILE A 73 -3.86 0.42 -9.46
C ILE A 73 -3.98 -0.90 -8.71
N MET A 74 -2.99 -1.76 -8.87
CA MET A 74 -2.91 -3.04 -8.15
C MET A 74 -1.61 -3.06 -7.36
N THR A 75 -1.67 -3.40 -6.07
CA THR A 75 -0.48 -3.60 -5.25
C THR A 75 -0.24 -5.08 -4.99
N SER A 76 1.01 -5.47 -4.87
CA SER A 76 1.41 -6.83 -4.51
C SER A 76 2.72 -6.83 -3.75
N ASN A 77 2.92 -7.84 -2.92
CA ASN A 77 4.18 -8.08 -2.22
C ASN A 77 4.93 -9.31 -2.77
N LEU A 78 4.57 -9.80 -3.94
CA LEU A 78 5.24 -10.93 -4.59
C LEU A 78 6.72 -10.62 -4.87
N GLY A 79 7.56 -11.63 -4.71
CA GLY A 79 9.00 -11.52 -4.94
C GLY A 79 9.81 -10.90 -3.79
N THR A 80 9.16 -10.25 -2.81
CA THR A 80 9.87 -9.62 -1.67
C THR A 80 10.63 -10.62 -0.80
N GLN A 81 10.14 -11.83 -0.62
CA GLN A 81 10.81 -12.86 0.17
C GLN A 81 12.09 -13.39 -0.51
N ASP A 82 12.09 -13.50 -1.83
CA ASP A 82 13.22 -13.98 -2.61
C ASP A 82 14.32 -12.92 -2.74
N LEU A 83 13.93 -11.65 -2.76
CA LEU A 83 14.86 -10.52 -2.73
C LEU A 83 15.68 -10.48 -1.45
N ARG A 84 15.08 -10.76 -0.29
CA ARG A 84 15.74 -10.76 1.01
C ARG A 84 16.78 -11.86 1.14
N LYS A 85 16.54 -13.04 0.59
CA LYS A 85 17.49 -14.15 0.59
C LYS A 85 18.72 -13.83 -0.26
N ALA A 86 18.58 -13.00 -1.29
CA ALA A 86 19.67 -12.64 -2.20
C ALA A 86 20.59 -11.54 -1.66
N ASN A 87 20.11 -10.68 -0.75
CA ASN A 87 20.89 -9.58 -0.18
C ASN A 87 21.90 -10.01 0.90
N VAL A 88 21.90 -11.25 1.35
CA VAL A 88 22.79 -11.75 2.42
C VAL A 88 24.24 -11.96 1.95
N GLY A 89 24.58 -11.74 0.68
CA GLY A 89 25.91 -12.07 0.15
C GLY A 89 26.65 -11.03 -0.70
N PHE A 90 26.10 -9.84 -0.94
CA PHE A 90 26.72 -8.90 -1.91
C PHE A 90 27.05 -7.54 -1.28
N GLY A 91 28.31 -7.12 -1.50
CA GLY A 91 28.85 -5.84 -1.07
C GLY A 91 28.12 -4.63 -1.69
N LYS A 92 28.28 -3.48 -1.05
CA LYS A 92 27.62 -2.18 -1.28
C LYS A 92 27.86 -1.48 -2.65
N ASN A 93 28.36 -2.17 -3.65
CA ASN A 93 28.75 -1.53 -4.91
C ASN A 93 27.76 -1.88 -6.03
N ASP A 94 26.96 -0.90 -6.43
CA ASP A 94 26.04 -0.77 -7.56
C ASP A 94 24.52 -0.86 -7.20
N GLU A 95 24.00 0.25 -6.69
CA GLU A 95 22.54 0.41 -6.47
C GLU A 95 21.73 0.22 -7.76
N ALA A 96 22.24 0.72 -8.91
CA ALA A 96 21.57 0.58 -10.21
C ALA A 96 21.52 -0.88 -10.71
N MET A 97 22.62 -1.64 -10.57
CA MET A 97 22.65 -3.07 -10.91
C MET A 97 21.83 -3.91 -9.94
N SER A 98 21.77 -3.50 -8.67
CA SER A 98 20.91 -4.12 -7.66
C SER A 98 19.42 -3.95 -8.01
N TYR A 99 19.01 -2.78 -8.47
CA TYR A 99 17.63 -2.50 -8.87
C TYR A 99 17.20 -3.28 -10.11
N ALA A 100 18.02 -3.34 -11.14
CA ALA A 100 17.72 -4.12 -12.35
C ALA A 100 17.49 -5.61 -12.01
N ARG A 101 18.37 -6.20 -11.21
CA ARG A 101 18.24 -7.59 -10.74
C ARG A 101 16.99 -7.79 -9.87
N MET A 102 16.65 -6.80 -9.04
CA MET A 102 15.44 -6.83 -8.23
C MET A 102 14.20 -6.82 -9.11
N ARG A 103 14.16 -5.94 -10.09
CA ARG A 103 13.07 -5.85 -11.08
C ARG A 103 12.88 -7.14 -11.85
N ASP A 104 13.97 -7.77 -12.30
CA ASP A 104 13.92 -9.04 -13.04
C ASP A 104 13.32 -10.14 -12.15
N LYS A 105 13.76 -10.28 -10.91
CA LYS A 105 13.22 -11.28 -9.96
C LYS A 105 11.74 -11.05 -9.65
N VAL A 106 11.33 -9.79 -9.43
CA VAL A 106 9.90 -9.47 -9.24
C VAL A 106 9.12 -9.83 -10.49
N THR A 107 9.63 -9.52 -11.68
CA THR A 107 8.99 -9.88 -12.94
C THR A 107 8.85 -11.39 -13.12
N GLU A 108 9.86 -12.16 -12.73
CA GLU A 108 9.78 -13.63 -12.73
C GLU A 108 8.73 -14.14 -11.73
N ALA A 109 8.69 -13.60 -10.51
CA ALA A 109 7.69 -13.97 -9.51
C ALA A 109 6.27 -13.66 -9.99
N LEU A 110 6.07 -12.52 -10.67
CA LEU A 110 4.78 -12.17 -11.27
C LEU A 110 4.37 -13.18 -12.36
N LYS A 111 5.30 -13.61 -13.24
CA LYS A 111 5.04 -14.60 -14.31
C LYS A 111 4.66 -15.98 -13.76
N VAL A 112 5.18 -16.34 -12.59
CA VAL A 112 4.83 -17.62 -11.92
C VAL A 112 3.44 -17.55 -11.30
N HIS A 113 3.05 -16.38 -10.78
CA HIS A 113 1.82 -16.23 -10.01
C HIS A 113 0.61 -15.85 -10.88
N PHE A 114 0.81 -14.99 -11.87
CA PHE A 114 -0.24 -14.48 -12.74
C PHE A 114 -0.16 -15.09 -14.14
N ARG A 115 -1.32 -15.26 -14.75
CA ARG A 115 -1.41 -15.74 -16.14
C ARG A 115 -0.80 -14.70 -17.10
N PRO A 116 -0.12 -15.14 -18.17
CA PRO A 116 0.49 -14.24 -19.15
C PRO A 116 -0.51 -13.25 -19.77
N GLU A 117 -1.76 -13.69 -20.01
CA GLU A 117 -2.83 -12.86 -20.56
C GLU A 117 -3.14 -11.65 -19.65
N PHE A 118 -3.09 -11.85 -18.32
CA PHE A 118 -3.30 -10.79 -17.35
C PHE A 118 -2.12 -9.79 -17.33
N LEU A 119 -0.90 -10.32 -17.29
CA LEU A 119 0.31 -9.47 -17.26
C LEU A 119 0.46 -8.62 -18.52
N ASN A 120 0.05 -9.14 -19.68
CA ASN A 120 0.11 -8.43 -20.96
C ASN A 120 -0.89 -7.25 -21.06
N ARG A 121 -1.82 -7.13 -20.12
CA ARG A 121 -2.80 -6.03 -20.06
C ARG A 121 -2.43 -4.96 -19.03
N ILE A 122 -1.33 -5.17 -18.31
CA ILE A 122 -0.79 -4.17 -17.38
C ILE A 122 0.12 -3.24 -18.17
N ASP A 123 -0.19 -1.94 -18.14
CA ASP A 123 0.57 -0.94 -18.87
C ASP A 123 1.97 -0.75 -18.27
N GLU A 124 2.07 -0.73 -16.93
CA GLU A 124 3.33 -0.48 -16.24
C GLU A 124 3.43 -1.25 -14.92
N VAL A 125 4.62 -1.79 -14.65
CA VAL A 125 4.98 -2.43 -13.38
C VAL A 125 6.03 -1.59 -12.68
N ILE A 126 5.64 -0.98 -11.56
CA ILE A 126 6.50 -0.15 -10.72
C ILE A 126 6.99 -0.97 -9.54
N VAL A 127 8.31 -1.16 -9.43
CA VAL A 127 8.94 -1.83 -8.30
C VAL A 127 9.49 -0.78 -7.34
N PHE A 128 8.98 -0.77 -6.11
CA PHE A 128 9.43 0.15 -5.08
C PHE A 128 10.74 -0.33 -4.46
N HIS A 129 11.65 0.61 -4.22
CA HIS A 129 12.90 0.37 -3.49
C HIS A 129 12.67 0.22 -1.99
N GLU A 130 13.57 -0.48 -1.32
CA GLU A 130 13.68 -0.40 0.13
C GLU A 130 14.07 1.03 0.53
N HIS A 131 13.56 1.48 1.67
CA HIS A 131 13.90 2.81 2.17
C HIS A 131 15.33 2.82 2.70
N ASN A 132 16.13 3.75 2.22
CA ASN A 132 17.44 4.06 2.79
C ASN A 132 17.30 4.86 4.10
N VAL A 133 18.41 5.04 4.81
CA VAL A 133 18.41 5.77 6.10
C VAL A 133 17.91 7.20 5.94
N GLU A 134 18.26 7.87 4.85
CA GLU A 134 17.84 9.24 4.56
C GLU A 134 16.31 9.33 4.38
N ALA A 135 15.71 8.39 3.65
CA ALA A 135 14.27 8.32 3.48
C ALA A 135 13.55 8.07 4.82
N ILE A 136 14.11 7.19 5.68
CA ILE A 136 13.55 6.93 7.00
C ILE A 136 13.63 8.18 7.89
N MET A 137 14.74 8.91 7.85
CA MET A 137 14.88 10.18 8.58
C MET A 137 13.88 11.23 8.10
N ALA A 138 13.68 11.35 6.79
CA ALA A 138 12.67 12.25 6.22
C ALA A 138 11.25 11.86 6.66
N MET A 139 10.94 10.55 6.78
CA MET A 139 9.67 10.08 7.32
C MET A 139 9.49 10.42 8.80
N VAL A 140 10.55 10.30 9.61
CA VAL A 140 10.52 10.76 11.02
C VAL A 140 10.17 12.23 11.08
N ASP A 141 10.84 13.09 10.27
CA ASP A 141 10.55 14.51 10.22
C ASP A 141 9.11 14.83 9.81
N LEU A 142 8.62 14.16 8.78
CA LEU A 142 7.25 14.35 8.29
C LEU A 142 6.19 13.96 9.33
N MET A 143 6.39 12.81 9.98
CA MET A 143 5.47 12.32 11.01
C MET A 143 5.52 13.17 12.28
N SER A 144 6.73 13.64 12.66
CA SER A 144 6.92 14.50 13.81
C SER A 144 6.28 15.87 13.63
N LYS A 145 6.33 16.46 12.43
CA LYS A 145 5.63 17.73 12.13
C LYS A 145 4.14 17.65 12.43
N ARG A 146 3.50 16.52 12.12
CA ARG A 146 2.08 16.33 12.40
C ARG A 146 1.79 16.30 13.90
N LEU A 147 2.67 15.65 14.67
CA LEU A 147 2.55 15.62 16.13
C LEU A 147 2.80 16.99 16.73
N VAL A 148 3.83 17.70 16.29
CA VAL A 148 4.12 19.08 16.71
C VAL A 148 2.92 19.99 16.50
N SER A 149 2.30 19.97 15.31
CA SER A 149 1.11 20.77 15.03
C SER A 149 -0.09 20.44 15.93
N GLN A 150 -0.24 19.17 16.32
CA GLN A 150 -1.29 18.77 17.27
C GLN A 150 -1.04 19.31 18.68
N LEU A 151 0.22 19.26 19.13
CA LEU A 151 0.63 19.78 20.44
C LEU A 151 0.58 21.31 20.52
N GLU A 152 0.97 22.00 19.44
CA GLU A 152 0.82 23.46 19.34
C GLU A 152 -0.65 23.90 19.51
N GLY A 153 -1.58 23.13 18.97
CA GLY A 153 -3.02 23.35 19.17
C GLY A 153 -3.46 23.23 20.64
N LEU A 154 -2.69 22.54 21.48
CA LEU A 154 -2.89 22.40 22.93
C LEU A 154 -2.02 23.39 23.73
N GLY A 155 -1.30 24.31 23.07
CA GLY A 155 -0.39 25.27 23.72
C GLY A 155 0.95 24.66 24.15
N LEU A 156 1.31 23.46 23.68
CA LEU A 156 2.54 22.76 24.00
C LEU A 156 3.52 22.84 22.83
N GLY A 157 4.79 23.13 23.11
CA GLY A 157 5.89 23.08 22.14
C GLY A 157 6.66 21.76 22.24
N LEU A 158 6.97 21.14 21.10
CA LEU A 158 7.81 19.96 21.03
C LEU A 158 8.96 20.19 20.02
N GLU A 159 10.18 20.01 20.48
CA GLU A 159 11.35 20.01 19.64
C GLU A 159 12.08 18.66 19.73
N LEU A 160 12.31 18.04 18.57
CA LEU A 160 13.04 16.79 18.48
C LEU A 160 14.49 17.06 18.09
N THR A 161 15.41 16.71 18.97
CA THR A 161 16.84 16.79 18.69
C THR A 161 17.26 15.73 17.65
N GLN A 162 18.38 15.96 16.96
CA GLN A 162 18.89 15.02 15.96
C GLN A 162 19.10 13.60 16.53
N PRO A 163 19.71 13.41 17.74
CA PRO A 163 19.83 12.08 18.34
C PRO A 163 18.48 11.42 18.64
N ALA A 164 17.44 12.19 19.01
CA ALA A 164 16.10 11.66 19.23
C ALA A 164 15.49 11.15 17.92
N LYS A 165 15.64 11.88 16.81
CA LYS A 165 15.19 11.44 15.48
C LYS A 165 15.90 10.17 15.03
N GLU A 166 17.20 10.04 15.24
CA GLU A 166 17.97 8.84 14.94
C GLU A 166 17.53 7.65 15.78
N LEU A 167 17.22 7.86 17.05
CA LEU A 167 16.67 6.81 17.92
C LEU A 167 15.31 6.36 17.40
N LEU A 168 14.43 7.29 17.04
CA LEU A 168 13.11 6.99 16.45
C LEU A 168 13.25 6.22 15.14
N ALA A 169 14.12 6.65 14.25
CA ALA A 169 14.40 5.95 13.00
C ALA A 169 14.84 4.50 13.25
N ARG A 170 15.80 4.31 14.17
CA ARG A 170 16.32 2.98 14.53
C ARG A 170 15.27 2.09 15.21
N LYS A 171 14.44 2.64 16.08
CA LYS A 171 13.38 1.90 16.79
C LYS A 171 12.15 1.65 15.94
N GLY A 172 11.89 2.54 14.99
CA GLY A 172 10.71 2.51 14.13
C GLY A 172 10.92 1.81 12.78
N TYR A 173 12.15 1.46 12.43
CA TYR A 173 12.44 0.69 11.22
C TYR A 173 12.58 -0.80 11.53
N ASP A 174 11.89 -1.60 10.77
CA ASP A 174 11.98 -3.05 10.78
C ASP A 174 12.28 -3.56 9.35
N PRO A 175 13.33 -4.37 9.15
CA PRO A 175 13.67 -4.89 7.82
C PRO A 175 12.54 -5.67 7.16
N GLN A 176 11.60 -6.22 7.93
CA GLN A 176 10.47 -6.98 7.39
C GLN A 176 9.23 -6.12 7.12
N LEU A 177 8.99 -5.13 7.97
CA LEU A 177 7.80 -4.27 7.93
C LEU A 177 8.09 -2.89 7.34
N GLY A 178 9.36 -2.59 7.03
CA GLY A 178 9.80 -1.29 6.55
C GLY A 178 9.60 -0.20 7.60
N ALA A 179 9.06 0.95 7.17
CA ALA A 179 8.76 2.09 8.05
C ALA A 179 7.38 2.01 8.72
N ARG A 180 6.59 0.96 8.52
CA ARG A 180 5.26 0.82 9.15
C ARG A 180 5.28 0.92 10.68
N PRO A 181 6.27 0.34 11.41
CA PRO A 181 6.33 0.48 12.86
C PRO A 181 6.71 1.87 13.35
N LEU A 182 7.23 2.74 12.48
CA LEU A 182 7.69 4.09 12.85
C LEU A 182 6.60 4.92 13.53
N ARG A 183 5.36 4.85 13.04
CA ARG A 183 4.22 5.52 13.67
C ARG A 183 3.98 5.05 15.10
N ARG A 184 4.09 3.74 15.34
CA ARG A 184 3.95 3.19 16.71
C ARG A 184 5.12 3.56 17.59
N ALA A 185 6.34 3.64 17.02
CA ALA A 185 7.52 4.08 17.77
C ALA A 185 7.39 5.56 18.19
N LEU A 186 6.93 6.43 17.30
CA LEU A 186 6.62 7.83 17.62
C LEU A 186 5.57 7.93 18.72
N GLN A 187 4.46 7.22 18.56
CA GLN A 187 3.38 7.22 19.54
C GLN A 187 3.88 6.76 20.92
N ARG A 188 4.54 5.63 20.98
CA ARG A 188 5.00 5.05 22.24
C ARG A 188 6.12 5.86 22.92
N LEU A 189 7.04 6.46 22.16
CA LEU A 189 8.20 7.15 22.71
C LEU A 189 7.97 8.65 22.93
N ILE A 190 6.91 9.22 22.40
CA ILE A 190 6.60 10.65 22.55
C ILE A 190 5.23 10.84 23.18
N GLU A 191 4.14 10.37 22.55
CA GLU A 191 2.78 10.61 23.04
C GLU A 191 2.58 10.00 24.43
N ASP A 192 2.97 8.73 24.63
CA ASP A 192 2.82 8.07 25.93
C ASP A 192 3.69 8.75 27.02
N CYS A 193 4.93 9.18 26.67
CA CYS A 193 5.78 9.91 27.61
C CYS A 193 5.22 11.27 28.00
N LEU A 194 4.58 12.00 27.08
CA LEU A 194 3.99 13.31 27.37
C LEU A 194 2.76 13.17 28.27
N LEU A 195 1.96 12.13 28.12
CA LEU A 195 0.83 11.86 29.01
C LEU A 195 1.30 11.63 30.45
N TYR A 196 2.34 10.81 30.64
CA TYR A 196 2.89 10.57 31.99
C TYR A 196 3.52 11.79 32.65
N THR A 197 4.13 12.70 31.87
CA THR A 197 4.73 13.93 32.44
C THR A 197 3.68 15.00 32.77
N SER A 198 2.55 15.01 32.07
CA SER A 198 1.43 15.91 32.36
C SER A 198 0.74 15.54 33.70
N ASP A 199 0.48 14.25 33.91
CA ASP A 199 -0.14 13.77 35.18
C ASP A 199 0.79 13.95 36.40
N ALA A 200 2.11 13.91 36.21
CA ALA A 200 3.10 14.13 37.28
C ALA A 200 3.32 15.61 37.62
N ALA A 201 2.86 16.54 36.79
CA ALA A 201 2.95 17.98 37.03
C ALA A 201 1.74 18.56 37.76
N ASP A 202 0.64 17.79 37.85
CA ASP A 202 -0.60 18.17 38.51
C ASP A 202 -0.70 17.58 39.96
N GLU A 203 0.30 16.82 40.45
CA GLU A 203 0.49 16.42 41.84
C GLU A 203 1.51 17.34 42.55
#